data_3835dfb9ac7857b6624dd57c2c607ac7
#
_entry.id   3835dfb9ac7857b6624dd57c2c607ac7
#
_cell.length_a   1.000
_cell.length_b   1.000
_cell.length_c   1.000
_cell.angle_alpha   90.00
_cell.angle_beta   90.00
_cell.angle_gamma   90.00
#
_symmetry.space_group_name_H-M   'P 1'
#
loop_
_entity.id
_entity.type
_entity.pdbx_description
1 polymer ?
#
loop_
_entity_poly.entity_id
_entity_poly.type
_entity_poly.pdbx_seq_one_letter_code
_entity_poly.pdbx_strand_id
1 'polypeptide(L)'
;MHINVKIVCRICGSCYFEDSLINYTNMPSSAQGFLDLKGLKNDNGSDLNLFQCSCCGLVQLSEKPVSYYKEVIRASSFSDEMKKFRAEQFASWVDKYNLKGKSI
;
A
#
# COMPACT_ATOMS: atom_id res chain seq x y z
N MET A 1 4.11 -19.88 -19.40
CA MET A 1 5.48 -19.64 -18.89
C MET A 1 5.38 -19.52 -17.38
N HIS A 2 5.78 -20.54 -16.67
CA HIS A 2 5.75 -20.50 -15.21
C HIS A 2 6.94 -19.69 -14.73
N ILE A 3 6.72 -18.46 -14.35
CA ILE A 3 7.73 -17.68 -13.67
C ILE A 3 7.79 -18.24 -12.24
N ASN A 4 8.86 -18.95 -11.95
CA ASN A 4 9.12 -19.48 -10.61
C ASN A 4 9.53 -18.32 -9.67
N VAL A 5 8.62 -17.40 -9.46
CA VAL A 5 8.80 -16.39 -8.41
C VAL A 5 8.44 -17.08 -7.10
N LYS A 6 9.43 -17.34 -6.28
CA LYS A 6 9.22 -17.91 -4.95
C LYS A 6 8.60 -16.84 -4.06
N ILE A 7 7.27 -16.80 -4.05
CA ILE A 7 6.50 -15.88 -3.21
C ILE A 7 6.30 -16.54 -1.85
N VAL A 8 6.50 -15.77 -0.79
CA VAL A 8 6.21 -16.19 0.57
C VAL A 8 5.12 -15.27 1.14
N CYS A 9 4.08 -15.84 1.69
CA CYS A 9 3.01 -15.08 2.29
C CYS A 9 3.52 -14.29 3.50
N ARG A 10 3.23 -12.99 3.52
CA ARG A 10 3.68 -12.06 4.57
C ARG A 10 3.01 -12.30 5.92
N ILE A 11 1.89 -13.01 5.93
CA ILE A 11 1.13 -13.29 7.16
C ILE A 11 1.40 -14.69 7.67
N CYS A 12 1.15 -15.73 6.86
CA CYS A 12 1.26 -17.12 7.33
C CYS A 12 2.57 -17.82 6.95
N GLY A 13 3.43 -17.18 6.17
CA GLY A 13 4.70 -17.76 5.74
C GLY A 13 4.58 -18.89 4.71
N SER A 14 3.39 -19.21 4.24
CA SER A 14 3.18 -20.22 3.20
C SER A 14 3.75 -19.79 1.85
N CYS A 15 4.15 -20.73 1.05
CA CYS A 15 4.59 -20.52 -0.34
C CYS A 15 3.61 -21.11 -1.38
N TYR A 16 2.40 -21.44 -0.98
CA TYR A 16 1.37 -21.99 -1.87
C TYR A 16 0.52 -20.88 -2.46
N PHE A 17 0.72 -20.61 -3.73
CA PHE A 17 -0.02 -19.63 -4.51
C PHE A 17 -0.41 -20.26 -5.84
N GLU A 18 -1.61 -19.92 -6.29
CA GLU A 18 -2.06 -20.20 -7.64
C GLU A 18 -1.54 -19.13 -8.62
N ASP A 19 -2.06 -19.12 -9.82
CA ASP A 19 -1.74 -18.09 -10.80
C ASP A 19 -2.12 -16.70 -10.28
N SER A 20 -1.44 -15.68 -10.79
CA SER A 20 -1.72 -14.31 -10.40
C SER A 20 -3.15 -13.90 -10.72
N LEU A 21 -3.79 -13.20 -9.80
CA LEU A 21 -5.16 -12.71 -9.97
C LEU A 21 -5.22 -11.58 -11.01
N ILE A 22 -4.27 -10.66 -10.94
CA ILE A 22 -4.18 -9.49 -11.81
C ILE A 22 -2.71 -9.20 -12.08
N ASN A 23 -2.41 -8.90 -13.34
CA ASN A 23 -1.09 -8.46 -13.77
C ASN A 23 -1.19 -7.09 -14.41
N TYR A 24 -0.36 -6.16 -13.95
CA TYR A 24 -0.15 -4.87 -14.59
C TYR A 24 1.29 -4.79 -15.06
N THR A 25 1.47 -4.48 -16.33
CA THR A 25 2.81 -4.34 -16.92
C THR A 25 3.21 -2.88 -17.03
N ASN A 26 4.48 -2.61 -16.86
CA ASN A 26 5.10 -1.31 -17.06
C ASN A 26 4.40 -0.17 -16.28
N MET A 27 4.09 -0.44 -15.02
CA MET A 27 3.50 0.57 -14.12
C MET A 27 4.58 1.54 -13.63
N PRO A 28 4.23 2.78 -13.29
CA PRO A 28 5.18 3.73 -12.73
C PRO A 28 5.90 3.17 -11.50
N SER A 29 7.21 3.21 -11.50
CA SER A 29 8.03 2.76 -10.37
C SER A 29 8.20 3.82 -9.29
N SER A 30 7.79 5.07 -9.58
CA SER A 30 7.79 6.18 -8.64
C SER A 30 6.48 6.95 -8.72
N ALA A 31 5.86 7.18 -7.58
CA ALA A 31 4.60 7.90 -7.47
C ALA A 31 4.78 9.38 -7.12
N GLN A 32 5.98 9.80 -6.75
CA GLN A 32 6.26 11.15 -6.27
C GLN A 32 7.54 11.71 -6.87
N GLY A 33 7.53 13.00 -7.13
CA GLY A 33 8.64 13.72 -7.73
C GLY A 33 8.60 13.73 -9.25
N PHE A 34 9.30 14.70 -9.80
CA PHE A 34 9.50 14.82 -11.25
C PHE A 34 10.94 14.44 -11.57
N LEU A 35 11.11 13.70 -12.65
CA LEU A 35 12.42 13.32 -13.13
C LEU A 35 13.10 14.50 -13.83
N ASP A 36 14.39 14.66 -13.60
CA ASP A 36 15.25 15.50 -14.41
C ASP A 36 15.67 14.78 -15.70
N LEU A 37 16.36 15.47 -16.58
CA LEU A 37 16.81 14.89 -17.85
C LEU A 37 17.74 13.68 -17.69
N LYS A 38 18.46 13.61 -16.57
CA LYS A 38 19.32 12.46 -16.27
C LYS A 38 18.49 11.27 -15.78
N GLY A 39 17.52 11.54 -14.93
CA GLY A 39 16.60 10.52 -14.41
C GLY A 39 15.73 9.86 -15.48
N LEU A 40 15.34 10.62 -16.51
CA LEU A 40 14.55 10.10 -17.63
C LEU A 40 15.19 8.91 -18.35
N LYS A 41 16.51 8.87 -18.43
CA LYS A 41 17.23 7.77 -19.08
C LYS A 41 17.14 6.45 -18.29
N ASN A 42 16.91 6.55 -17.01
CA ASN A 42 16.82 5.42 -16.08
C ASN A 42 15.38 5.17 -15.60
N ASP A 43 14.40 5.85 -16.19
CA ASP A 43 13.01 5.67 -15.84
C ASP A 43 12.47 4.39 -16.49
N ASN A 44 12.38 3.36 -15.68
CA ASN A 44 11.85 2.07 -16.07
C ASN A 44 10.57 1.78 -15.28
N GLY A 45 9.59 1.22 -15.97
CA GLY A 45 8.38 0.73 -15.32
C GLY A 45 8.64 -0.54 -14.52
N SER A 46 7.71 -0.83 -13.63
CA SER A 46 7.66 -2.09 -12.87
C SER A 46 6.40 -2.86 -13.20
N ASP A 47 6.52 -4.17 -13.25
CA ASP A 47 5.35 -5.04 -13.36
C ASP A 47 4.79 -5.29 -11.96
N LEU A 48 3.47 -5.23 -11.83
CA LEU A 48 2.75 -5.51 -10.59
C LEU A 48 1.92 -6.77 -10.76
N ASN A 49 2.13 -7.73 -9.89
CA ASN A 49 1.40 -8.99 -9.89
C ASN A 49 0.75 -9.22 -8.54
N LEU A 50 -0.56 -9.39 -8.53
CA LEU A 50 -1.31 -9.72 -7.33
C LEU A 50 -1.52 -11.22 -7.25
N PHE A 51 -1.23 -11.77 -6.07
CA PHE A 51 -1.45 -13.18 -5.76
C PHE A 51 -2.29 -13.33 -4.50
N GLN A 52 -3.03 -14.42 -4.43
CA GLN A 52 -3.73 -14.81 -3.24
C GLN A 52 -3.08 -16.04 -2.62
N CYS A 53 -2.78 -15.96 -1.34
CA CYS A 53 -2.28 -17.10 -0.58
C CYS A 53 -3.36 -18.18 -0.48
N SER A 54 -3.02 -19.40 -0.90
CA SER A 54 -3.95 -20.54 -0.83
C SER A 54 -4.21 -21.04 0.60
N CYS A 55 -3.37 -20.67 1.56
CA CYS A 55 -3.52 -21.07 2.96
C CYS A 55 -4.35 -20.10 3.78
N CYS A 56 -4.05 -18.80 3.76
CA CYS A 56 -4.75 -17.81 4.59
C CYS A 56 -5.63 -16.84 3.81
N GLY A 57 -5.60 -16.88 2.47
CA GLY A 57 -6.43 -16.03 1.63
C GLY A 57 -5.92 -14.58 1.45
N LEU A 58 -4.77 -14.22 2.03
CA LEU A 58 -4.22 -12.88 1.88
C LEU A 58 -3.90 -12.56 0.41
N VAL A 59 -4.41 -11.44 -0.08
CA VAL A 59 -4.03 -10.91 -1.39
C VAL A 59 -2.86 -9.98 -1.23
N GLN A 60 -1.80 -10.21 -1.97
CA GLN A 60 -0.54 -9.45 -1.87
C GLN A 60 0.15 -9.28 -3.21
N LEU A 61 1.00 -8.26 -3.29
CA LEU A 61 1.93 -8.07 -4.40
C LEU A 61 3.14 -8.99 -4.22
N SER A 62 3.69 -9.48 -5.34
CA SER A 62 4.93 -10.28 -5.33
C SER A 62 6.19 -9.41 -5.23
N GLU A 63 6.09 -8.16 -5.63
CA GLU A 63 7.21 -7.25 -5.76
C GLU A 63 7.65 -6.72 -4.39
N LYS A 64 8.92 -6.35 -4.32
CA LYS A 64 9.47 -5.67 -3.14
C LYS A 64 8.96 -4.23 -3.06
N PRO A 65 8.79 -3.69 -1.85
CA PRO A 65 8.47 -2.28 -1.70
C PRO A 65 9.50 -1.37 -2.36
N VAL A 66 9.04 -0.24 -2.91
CA VAL A 66 9.94 0.78 -3.44
C VAL A 66 10.78 1.40 -2.32
N SER A 67 12.05 1.66 -2.59
CA SER A 67 13.00 2.11 -1.55
C SER A 67 12.66 3.47 -0.94
N TYR A 68 12.02 4.35 -1.71
CA TYR A 68 11.73 5.71 -1.29
C TYR A 68 10.55 5.85 -0.30
N TYR A 69 9.75 4.81 -0.09
CA TYR A 69 8.53 4.92 0.72
C TYR A 69 8.78 5.40 2.16
N LYS A 70 9.93 5.10 2.72
CA LYS A 70 10.30 5.53 4.07
C LYS A 70 10.67 7.00 4.17
N GLU A 71 11.10 7.59 3.06
CA GLU A 71 11.64 8.95 3.03
C GLU A 71 10.60 9.97 2.59
N VAL A 72 9.70 9.58 1.70
CA VAL A 72 8.80 10.48 0.98
C VAL A 72 7.37 10.44 1.50
N ILE A 73 6.88 9.29 1.94
CA ILE A 73 5.51 9.15 2.44
C ILE A 73 5.48 9.54 3.92
N ARG A 74 5.28 10.84 4.17
CA ARG A 74 5.10 11.39 5.51
C ARG A 74 3.82 12.20 5.56
N ALA A 75 2.77 11.65 6.15
CA ALA A 75 1.57 12.38 6.53
C ALA A 75 1.75 12.87 7.98
N SER A 76 2.64 13.83 8.20
CA SER A 76 3.12 14.15 9.54
C SER A 76 2.58 15.45 10.12
N SER A 77 1.92 16.28 9.33
CA SER A 77 1.39 17.55 9.83
C SER A 77 -0.03 17.83 9.39
N PHE A 78 -0.78 18.45 10.26
CA PHE A 78 -2.11 18.95 10.01
C PHE A 78 -2.22 20.34 10.60
N SER A 79 -3.02 21.20 9.95
CA SER A 79 -3.27 22.56 10.42
C SER A 79 -4.11 22.57 11.70
N ASP A 80 -4.03 23.67 12.47
CA ASP A 80 -4.89 23.86 13.64
C ASP A 80 -6.37 23.85 13.26
N GLU A 81 -6.71 24.40 12.11
CA GLU A 81 -8.05 24.34 11.55
C GLU A 81 -8.52 22.89 11.32
N MET A 82 -7.70 22.05 10.73
CA MET A 82 -8.01 20.64 10.52
C MET A 82 -8.15 19.89 11.84
N LYS A 83 -7.31 20.20 12.82
CA LYS A 83 -7.37 19.62 14.16
C LYS A 83 -8.72 19.93 14.84
N LYS A 84 -9.15 21.18 14.77
CA LYS A 84 -10.46 21.61 15.29
C LYS A 84 -11.60 20.88 14.59
N PHE A 85 -11.57 20.85 13.27
CA PHE A 85 -12.57 20.13 12.47
C PHE A 85 -12.67 18.66 12.84
N ARG A 86 -11.55 17.98 12.99
CA ARG A 86 -11.52 16.55 13.37
C ARG A 86 -12.04 16.32 14.78
N ALA A 87 -11.71 17.19 15.73
CA ALA A 87 -12.24 17.10 17.09
C ALA A 87 -13.77 17.19 17.11
N GLU A 88 -14.34 18.13 16.38
CA GLU A 88 -15.79 18.29 16.25
C GLU A 88 -16.44 17.08 15.54
N GLN A 89 -15.82 16.60 14.47
CA GLN A 89 -16.27 15.43 13.73
C GLN A 89 -16.32 14.18 14.61
N PHE A 90 -15.26 13.91 15.35
CA PHE A 90 -15.18 12.72 16.22
C PHE A 90 -16.15 12.83 17.39
N ALA A 91 -16.31 14.01 18.00
CA ALA A 91 -17.30 14.24 19.04
C ALA A 91 -18.72 13.93 18.53
N SER A 92 -19.05 14.41 17.35
CA SER A 92 -20.34 14.14 16.70
C SER A 92 -20.54 12.63 16.43
N TRP A 93 -19.52 11.92 16.00
CA TRP A 93 -19.61 10.48 15.77
C TRP A 93 -19.80 9.70 17.07
N VAL A 94 -19.06 10.06 18.12
CA VAL A 94 -19.20 9.44 19.44
C VAL A 94 -20.64 9.55 19.95
N ASP A 95 -21.24 10.72 19.84
CA ASP A 95 -22.62 10.97 20.26
C ASP A 95 -23.63 10.20 19.36
N LYS A 96 -23.48 10.37 18.04
CA LYS A 96 -24.39 9.75 17.06
C LYS A 96 -24.48 8.22 17.17
N TYR A 97 -23.35 7.58 17.38
CA TYR A 97 -23.26 6.11 17.41
C TYR A 97 -23.11 5.54 18.82
N ASN A 98 -23.25 6.36 19.85
CA ASN A 98 -23.14 5.98 21.26
C ASN A 98 -21.84 5.21 21.56
N LEU A 99 -20.72 5.77 21.14
CA LEU A 99 -19.40 5.13 21.25
C LEU A 99 -18.65 5.43 22.55
N LYS A 100 -19.23 6.23 23.44
CA LYS A 100 -18.59 6.59 24.71
C LYS A 100 -18.26 5.36 25.53
N GLY A 101 -16.97 5.21 25.91
CA GLY A 101 -16.49 4.07 26.66
C GLY A 101 -16.29 2.80 25.83
N LYS A 102 -16.39 2.85 24.51
CA LYS A 102 -16.11 1.73 23.61
C LYS A 102 -14.66 1.72 23.20
N SER A 103 -14.09 0.54 23.03
CA SER A 103 -12.78 0.32 22.40
C SER A 103 -12.93 0.24 20.87
N ILE A 104 -11.96 0.77 20.19
CA ILE A 104 -11.85 0.66 18.74
C ILE A 104 -10.65 -0.23 18.42
#